data_6e38b86c95aba0c9d7a16156107e32ae
#
_entry.id   6e38b86c95aba0c9d7a16156107e32ae
#
_cell.length_a   1.000
_cell.length_b   1.000
_cell.length_c   1.000
_cell.angle_alpha   90.00
_cell.angle_beta   90.00
_cell.angle_gamma   90.00
#
_symmetry.space_group_name_H-M   'P 1'
#
loop_
_entity.id
_entity.type
_entity.pdbx_description
1 polymer ?
#
loop_
_entity_poly.entity_id
_entity_poly.type
_entity_poly.pdbx_seq_one_letter_code
_entity_poly.pdbx_strand_id
1 'polypeptide(L)'
;MDSPPVIKSPQLSNADLERLVYLRSLQPARSNTLRSSSRGDKIADIVTNIVGSWRFIIIQSCLLTIWIVLNITAWIVRWDPYPFILLNLALSFQAAYATPFILMSQNRQSTIDRENAQQDLDCDIKAEMEIELLHEKLDLLVTKEIADLYALIQVQSETIARIEKLLTK
;
A
#
# COMPACT_ATOMS: atom_id res chain seq x y z
N MET A 1 8.71 -36.15 -39.56
CA MET A 1 7.54 -35.41 -39.08
C MET A 1 7.69 -35.29 -37.60
N ASP A 2 8.37 -34.25 -37.16
CA ASP A 2 8.63 -34.02 -35.74
C ASP A 2 7.37 -33.53 -35.06
N SER A 3 6.98 -34.22 -34.01
CA SER A 3 5.89 -33.82 -33.14
C SER A 3 6.18 -32.44 -32.56
N PRO A 4 5.19 -31.51 -32.50
CA PRO A 4 5.40 -30.18 -31.93
C PRO A 4 5.85 -30.29 -30.46
N PRO A 5 6.70 -29.39 -30.02
CA PRO A 5 7.20 -29.42 -28.65
C PRO A 5 6.01 -29.31 -27.68
N VAL A 6 5.85 -30.28 -26.81
CA VAL A 6 4.91 -30.27 -25.71
C VAL A 6 5.37 -29.18 -24.76
N ILE A 7 4.74 -28.03 -24.84
CA ILE A 7 4.90 -26.93 -23.85
C ILE A 7 4.31 -27.47 -22.56
N LYS A 8 5.18 -27.88 -21.62
CA LYS A 8 4.77 -28.17 -20.26
C LYS A 8 4.25 -26.87 -19.65
N SER A 9 2.92 -26.78 -19.48
CA SER A 9 2.33 -25.76 -18.65
C SER A 9 2.94 -25.81 -17.26
N PRO A 10 3.34 -24.69 -16.65
CA PRO A 10 3.75 -24.66 -15.27
C PRO A 10 2.54 -25.08 -14.43
N GLN A 11 2.58 -26.29 -13.89
CA GLN A 11 1.55 -26.74 -12.97
C GLN A 11 1.80 -26.03 -11.65
N LEU A 12 0.81 -25.21 -11.21
CA LEU A 12 0.84 -24.66 -9.86
C LEU A 12 1.05 -25.81 -8.87
N SER A 13 2.04 -25.62 -7.99
CA SER A 13 2.29 -26.56 -6.91
C SER A 13 1.05 -26.67 -6.00
N ASN A 14 0.81 -27.83 -5.42
CA ASN A 14 -0.26 -27.99 -4.43
C ASN A 14 -0.13 -26.98 -3.28
N ALA A 15 1.09 -26.59 -2.92
CA ALA A 15 1.38 -25.56 -1.92
C ALA A 15 0.87 -24.17 -2.36
N ASP A 16 0.97 -23.85 -3.65
CA ASP A 16 0.50 -22.57 -4.19
C ASP A 16 -1.03 -22.53 -4.25
N LEU A 17 -1.67 -23.66 -4.54
CA LEU A 17 -3.14 -23.77 -4.49
C LEU A 17 -3.68 -23.63 -3.08
N GLU A 18 -3.05 -24.24 -2.07
CA GLU A 18 -3.42 -24.07 -0.66
C GLU A 18 -3.25 -22.60 -0.22
N ARG A 19 -2.17 -21.97 -0.64
CA ARG A 19 -1.92 -20.56 -0.37
C ARG A 19 -2.95 -19.65 -1.03
N LEU A 20 -3.35 -19.95 -2.27
CA LEU A 20 -4.43 -19.24 -2.98
C LEU A 20 -5.78 -19.38 -2.26
N VAL A 21 -6.14 -20.57 -1.81
CA VAL A 21 -7.35 -20.81 -1.03
C VAL A 21 -7.32 -20.04 0.28
N TYR A 22 -6.18 -20.02 0.96
CA TYR A 22 -5.97 -19.21 2.16
C TYR A 22 -6.12 -17.72 1.88
N LEU A 23 -5.46 -17.18 0.83
CA LEU A 23 -5.55 -15.77 0.45
C LEU A 23 -6.96 -15.36 0.00
N ARG A 24 -7.70 -16.27 -0.66
CA ARG A 24 -9.12 -16.05 -1.01
C ARG A 24 -10.03 -16.02 0.21
N SER A 25 -9.72 -16.80 1.25
CA SER A 25 -10.47 -16.79 2.51
C SER A 25 -10.23 -15.53 3.33
N LEU A 26 -9.08 -14.86 3.13
CA LEU A 26 -8.85 -13.55 3.68
C LEU A 26 -9.77 -12.56 2.93
N GLN A 27 -10.84 -12.16 3.58
CA GLN A 27 -11.62 -11.01 3.10
C GLN A 27 -10.66 -9.85 2.90
N PRO A 28 -10.85 -9.03 1.82
CA PRO A 28 -10.05 -7.83 1.68
C PRO A 28 -10.16 -7.09 3.02
N ALA A 29 -9.04 -6.92 3.67
CA ALA A 29 -8.99 -6.31 4.97
C ALA A 29 -9.45 -4.87 4.82
N ARG A 30 -10.76 -4.70 4.86
CA ARG A 30 -11.37 -3.42 5.17
C ARG A 30 -10.71 -3.05 6.48
N SER A 31 -9.86 -2.06 6.44
CA SER A 31 -8.98 -1.62 7.52
C SER A 31 -9.75 -1.36 8.83
N ASN A 32 -10.25 -2.44 9.42
CA ASN A 32 -10.89 -2.47 10.73
C ASN A 32 -9.86 -2.64 11.84
N THR A 33 -8.59 -2.46 11.56
CA THR A 33 -7.61 -2.18 12.59
C THR A 33 -7.78 -0.73 13.08
N LEU A 34 -9.01 -0.38 13.44
CA LEU A 34 -9.22 0.58 14.51
C LEU A 34 -8.71 -0.10 15.78
N ARG A 35 -7.39 -0.34 15.83
CA ARG A 35 -6.71 -0.60 17.07
C ARG A 35 -7.17 0.54 17.96
N SER A 36 -7.91 0.20 19.02
CA SER A 36 -8.46 1.14 19.99
C SER A 36 -7.35 2.12 20.34
N SER A 37 -7.37 3.31 19.72
CA SER A 37 -6.36 4.32 19.99
C SER A 37 -6.51 4.71 21.44
N SER A 38 -5.47 4.54 22.20
CA SER A 38 -5.41 5.00 23.60
C SER A 38 -5.76 6.49 23.65
N ARG A 39 -6.32 6.95 24.75
CA ARG A 39 -6.54 8.40 24.96
C ARG A 39 -5.25 9.20 24.80
N GLY A 40 -4.13 8.62 25.22
CA GLY A 40 -2.80 9.21 25.03
C GLY A 40 -2.41 9.38 23.56
N ASP A 41 -2.71 8.39 22.72
CA ASP A 41 -2.41 8.44 21.28
C ASP A 41 -3.18 9.56 20.58
N LYS A 42 -4.45 9.74 20.94
CA LYS A 42 -5.27 10.84 20.41
C LYS A 42 -4.75 12.21 20.81
N ILE A 43 -4.27 12.34 22.04
CA ILE A 43 -3.67 13.59 22.51
C ILE A 43 -2.37 13.86 21.76
N ALA A 44 -1.52 12.85 21.60
CA ALA A 44 -0.27 12.98 20.83
C ALA A 44 -0.54 13.42 19.39
N ASP A 45 -1.50 12.80 18.71
CA ASP A 45 -1.88 13.17 17.33
C ASP A 45 -2.41 14.61 17.24
N ILE A 46 -3.24 15.04 18.20
CA ILE A 46 -3.76 16.42 18.24
C ILE A 46 -2.62 17.41 18.46
N VAL A 47 -1.74 17.16 19.42
CA VAL A 47 -0.59 18.02 19.71
C VAL A 47 0.33 18.11 18.50
N THR A 48 0.64 16.99 17.86
CA THR A 48 1.50 16.94 16.68
C THR A 48 0.89 17.70 15.50
N ASN A 49 -0.41 17.55 15.26
CA ASN A 49 -1.11 18.28 14.21
C ASN A 49 -1.13 19.81 14.45
N ILE A 50 -1.27 20.23 15.72
CA ILE A 50 -1.23 21.65 16.07
C ILE A 50 0.17 22.20 15.89
N VAL A 51 1.17 21.57 16.51
CA VAL A 51 2.58 22.02 16.50
C VAL A 51 3.17 21.97 15.09
N GLY A 52 2.79 20.98 14.27
CA GLY A 52 3.21 20.85 12.87
C GLY A 52 2.49 21.77 11.89
N SER A 53 1.55 22.61 12.34
CA SER A 53 0.79 23.48 11.45
C SER A 53 1.49 24.82 11.17
N TRP A 54 1.36 25.33 9.94
CA TRP A 54 1.84 26.67 9.58
C TRP A 54 1.25 27.77 10.47
N ARG A 55 -0.01 27.60 10.90
CA ARG A 55 -0.69 28.55 11.79
C ARG A 55 0.03 28.64 13.12
N PHE A 56 0.43 27.53 13.70
CA PHE A 56 1.17 27.49 14.95
C PHE A 56 2.52 28.21 14.81
N ILE A 57 3.27 27.94 13.73
CA ILE A 57 4.56 28.58 13.49
C ILE A 57 4.43 30.11 13.40
N ILE A 58 3.43 30.61 12.69
CA ILE A 58 3.18 32.05 12.54
C ILE A 58 2.79 32.66 13.89
N ILE A 59 1.84 32.04 14.61
CA ILE A 59 1.39 32.54 15.93
C ILE A 59 2.58 32.56 16.92
N GLN A 60 3.35 31.46 16.97
CA GLN A 60 4.50 31.34 17.85
C GLN A 60 5.55 32.40 17.51
N SER A 61 5.86 32.62 16.22
CA SER A 61 6.83 33.65 15.79
C SER A 61 6.36 35.05 16.16
N CYS A 62 5.10 35.37 15.95
CA CYS A 62 4.52 36.67 16.35
C CYS A 62 4.59 36.86 17.87
N LEU A 63 4.25 35.85 18.66
CA LEU A 63 4.28 35.89 20.11
C LEU A 63 5.72 36.10 20.63
N LEU A 64 6.69 35.42 20.07
CA LEU A 64 8.11 35.60 20.39
C LEU A 64 8.59 37.02 20.05
N THR A 65 8.23 37.51 18.88
CA THR A 65 8.61 38.87 18.46
C THR A 65 8.00 39.92 19.40
N ILE A 66 6.73 39.78 19.74
CA ILE A 66 6.05 40.69 20.69
C ILE A 66 6.72 40.62 22.07
N TRP A 67 7.05 39.40 22.56
CA TRP A 67 7.76 39.21 23.82
C TRP A 67 9.08 40.00 23.86
N ILE A 68 9.92 39.79 22.83
CA ILE A 68 11.23 40.45 22.72
C ILE A 68 11.07 41.98 22.65
N VAL A 69 10.16 42.48 21.81
CA VAL A 69 9.92 43.90 21.63
C VAL A 69 9.47 44.54 22.93
N LEU A 70 8.52 43.95 23.67
CA LEU A 70 8.04 44.45 24.96
C LEU A 70 9.14 44.49 26.00
N ASN A 71 10.00 43.50 26.08
CA ASN A 71 11.09 43.48 27.06
C ASN A 71 12.26 44.42 26.71
N ILE A 72 12.47 44.76 25.43
CA ILE A 72 13.46 45.73 25.01
C ILE A 72 12.94 47.14 25.20
N THR A 73 11.64 47.39 24.88
CA THR A 73 11.08 48.77 24.90
C THR A 73 10.52 49.18 26.27
N ALA A 74 10.17 48.20 27.14
CA ALA A 74 9.71 48.48 28.49
C ALA A 74 10.86 49.00 29.38
N TRP A 75 11.06 50.32 29.37
CA TRP A 75 12.14 50.99 30.11
C TRP A 75 11.97 50.90 31.65
N ILE A 76 10.75 50.76 32.15
CA ILE A 76 10.48 50.88 33.60
C ILE A 76 10.31 49.50 34.27
N VAL A 77 9.74 48.49 33.62
CA VAL A 77 9.53 47.18 34.18
C VAL A 77 9.94 46.09 33.19
N ARG A 78 11.21 45.78 33.16
CA ARG A 78 11.75 44.64 32.42
C ARG A 78 11.52 43.38 33.25
N TRP A 79 10.49 42.63 32.91
CA TRP A 79 10.11 41.40 33.61
C TRP A 79 10.95 40.19 33.18
N ASP A 80 11.55 40.20 31.95
CA ASP A 80 12.47 39.19 31.47
C ASP A 80 13.67 39.86 30.73
N PRO A 81 14.59 40.52 31.45
CA PRO A 81 15.72 41.23 30.83
C PRO A 81 16.68 40.24 30.14
N TYR A 82 17.43 40.74 29.16
CA TYR A 82 18.50 39.95 28.54
C TYR A 82 19.34 39.23 29.63
N PRO A 83 19.60 37.93 29.52
CA PRO A 83 19.45 37.01 28.38
C PRO A 83 18.12 36.30 28.23
N PHE A 84 16.98 36.84 28.66
CA PHE A 84 15.62 36.26 28.47
C PHE A 84 15.47 34.87 29.11
N ILE A 85 15.74 34.76 30.39
CA ILE A 85 15.78 33.49 31.12
C ILE A 85 14.40 32.84 31.14
N LEU A 86 13.36 33.63 31.37
CA LEU A 86 11.98 33.13 31.42
C LEU A 86 11.51 32.63 30.06
N LEU A 87 11.83 33.37 29.00
CA LEU A 87 11.55 32.95 27.63
C LEU A 87 12.28 31.65 27.28
N ASN A 88 13.57 31.54 27.62
CA ASN A 88 14.36 30.35 27.36
C ASN A 88 13.82 29.13 28.14
N LEU A 89 13.40 29.35 29.40
CA LEU A 89 12.75 28.31 30.19
C LEU A 89 11.44 27.83 29.56
N ALA A 90 10.58 28.78 29.11
CA ALA A 90 9.31 28.46 28.48
C ALA A 90 9.51 27.67 27.17
N LEU A 91 10.44 28.08 26.31
CA LEU A 91 10.74 27.38 25.07
C LEU A 91 11.35 26.00 25.31
N SER A 92 12.24 25.87 26.30
CA SER A 92 12.83 24.59 26.68
C SER A 92 11.79 23.62 27.21
N PHE A 93 10.86 24.10 28.03
CA PHE A 93 9.74 23.31 28.51
C PHE A 93 8.85 22.87 27.34
N GLN A 94 8.47 23.79 26.46
CA GLN A 94 7.67 23.47 25.26
C GLN A 94 8.35 22.39 24.41
N ALA A 95 9.66 22.53 24.15
CA ALA A 95 10.42 21.56 23.37
C ALA A 95 10.48 20.18 24.04
N ALA A 96 10.71 20.16 25.36
CA ALA A 96 10.77 18.92 26.13
C ALA A 96 9.50 18.07 26.05
N TYR A 97 8.34 18.69 25.95
CA TYR A 97 7.06 18.00 25.82
C TYR A 97 6.65 17.76 24.36
N ALA A 98 6.95 18.68 23.46
CA ALA A 98 6.60 18.51 22.05
C ALA A 98 7.28 17.31 21.41
N THR A 99 8.56 17.10 21.71
CA THR A 99 9.36 16.01 21.14
C THR A 99 8.79 14.61 21.40
N PRO A 100 8.48 14.20 22.62
CA PRO A 100 7.92 12.87 22.87
C PRO A 100 6.53 12.70 22.25
N PHE A 101 5.70 13.73 22.16
CA PHE A 101 4.41 13.64 21.49
C PHE A 101 4.57 13.41 19.98
N ILE A 102 5.50 14.11 19.35
CA ILE A 102 5.83 13.89 17.94
C ILE A 102 6.33 12.47 17.71
N LEU A 103 7.24 11.97 18.56
CA LEU A 103 7.74 10.60 18.45
C LEU A 103 6.64 9.55 18.62
N MET A 104 5.72 9.74 19.57
CA MET A 104 4.58 8.83 19.75
C MET A 104 3.68 8.78 18.52
N SER A 105 3.36 9.94 17.94
CA SER A 105 2.57 10.03 16.71
C SER A 105 3.29 9.39 15.52
N GLN A 106 4.58 9.66 15.36
CA GLN A 106 5.41 9.06 14.29
C GLN A 106 5.53 7.54 14.42
N ASN A 107 5.75 7.02 15.64
CA ASN A 107 5.81 5.58 15.88
C ASN A 107 4.49 4.91 15.53
N ARG A 108 3.38 5.53 15.87
CA ARG A 108 2.06 5.02 15.51
C ARG A 108 1.86 5.04 14.00
N GLN A 109 2.20 6.14 13.34
CA GLN A 109 2.08 6.24 11.88
C GLN A 109 2.94 5.18 11.20
N SER A 110 4.18 5.00 11.63
CA SER A 110 5.07 3.96 11.11
C SER A 110 4.51 2.55 11.29
N THR A 111 3.81 2.28 12.39
CA THR A 111 3.14 0.99 12.60
C THR A 111 2.00 0.79 11.61
N ILE A 112 1.17 1.81 11.42
CA ILE A 112 0.06 1.78 10.45
C ILE A 112 0.59 1.61 9.01
N ASP A 113 1.63 2.34 8.65
CA ASP A 113 2.24 2.26 7.32
C ASP A 113 2.83 0.87 7.06
N ARG A 114 3.43 0.25 8.09
CA ARG A 114 3.94 -1.11 8.00
C ARG A 114 2.81 -2.14 7.84
N GLU A 115 1.71 -1.98 8.56
CA GLU A 115 0.53 -2.83 8.42
C GLU A 115 -0.10 -2.69 7.02
N ASN A 116 -0.21 -1.47 6.50
CA ASN A 116 -0.71 -1.20 5.15
C ASN A 116 0.22 -1.83 4.09
N ALA A 117 1.53 -1.63 4.20
CA ALA A 117 2.49 -2.22 3.28
C ALA A 117 2.43 -3.76 3.26
N GLN A 118 2.16 -4.39 4.40
CA GLN A 118 1.97 -5.83 4.48
C GLN A 118 0.68 -6.27 3.76
N GLN A 119 -0.40 -5.52 3.93
CA GLN A 119 -1.67 -5.80 3.25
C GLN A 119 -1.57 -5.62 1.74
N ASP A 120 -0.86 -4.58 1.29
CA ASP A 120 -0.60 -4.33 -0.13
C ASP A 120 0.22 -5.49 -0.73
N LEU A 121 1.25 -5.95 -0.04
CA LEU A 121 2.04 -7.11 -0.46
C LEU A 121 1.18 -8.38 -0.58
N ASP A 122 0.32 -8.66 0.40
CA ASP A 122 -0.56 -9.83 0.37
C ASP A 122 -1.58 -9.73 -0.79
N CYS A 123 -2.03 -8.52 -1.12
CA CYS A 123 -2.90 -8.25 -2.26
C CYS A 123 -2.18 -8.49 -3.60
N ASP A 124 -0.94 -8.01 -3.72
CA ASP A 124 -0.11 -8.18 -4.92
C ASP A 124 0.20 -9.64 -5.18
N ILE A 125 0.61 -10.39 -4.15
CA ILE A 125 0.86 -11.83 -4.26
C ILE A 125 -0.40 -12.56 -4.72
N LYS A 126 -1.57 -12.21 -4.17
CA LYS A 126 -2.83 -12.81 -4.59
C LYS A 126 -3.15 -12.52 -6.06
N ALA A 127 -2.96 -11.27 -6.49
CA ALA A 127 -3.19 -10.87 -7.88
C ALA A 127 -2.26 -11.62 -8.84
N GLU A 128 -0.98 -11.76 -8.50
CA GLU A 128 0.00 -12.50 -9.30
C GLU A 128 -0.41 -13.97 -9.46
N MET A 129 -0.81 -14.62 -8.37
CA MET A 129 -1.27 -16.02 -8.42
C MET A 129 -2.57 -16.19 -9.21
N GLU A 130 -3.50 -15.24 -9.15
CA GLU A 130 -4.72 -15.26 -9.95
C GLU A 130 -4.43 -15.08 -11.45
N ILE A 131 -3.45 -14.23 -11.81
CA ILE A 131 -3.00 -14.04 -13.18
C ILE A 131 -2.34 -15.32 -13.71
N GLU A 132 -1.50 -15.98 -12.92
CA GLU A 132 -0.86 -17.24 -13.31
C GLU A 132 -1.89 -18.34 -13.59
N LEU A 133 -2.90 -18.44 -12.73
CA LEU A 133 -4.01 -19.39 -12.92
C LEU A 133 -4.87 -19.06 -14.15
N LEU A 134 -5.02 -17.77 -14.48
CA LEU A 134 -5.67 -17.31 -15.70
C LEU A 134 -4.89 -17.72 -16.95
N HIS A 135 -3.56 -17.56 -16.94
CA HIS A 135 -2.70 -17.98 -18.05
C HIS A 135 -2.80 -19.50 -18.27
N GLU A 136 -2.75 -20.30 -17.20
CA GLU A 136 -2.90 -21.76 -17.31
C GLU A 136 -4.24 -22.15 -17.96
N LYS A 137 -5.35 -21.52 -17.53
CA LYS A 137 -6.66 -21.77 -18.13
C LYS A 137 -6.73 -21.35 -19.59
N LEU A 138 -6.09 -20.20 -19.93
CA LEU A 138 -6.06 -19.71 -21.29
C LEU A 138 -5.27 -20.65 -22.20
N ASP A 139 -4.13 -21.16 -21.75
CA ASP A 139 -3.31 -22.12 -22.48
C ASP A 139 -4.08 -23.44 -22.71
N LEU A 140 -4.83 -23.91 -21.72
CA LEU A 140 -5.69 -25.08 -21.84
C LEU A 140 -6.80 -24.87 -22.88
N LEU A 141 -7.45 -23.73 -22.89
CA LEU A 141 -8.50 -23.39 -23.85
C LEU A 141 -7.93 -23.28 -25.28
N VAL A 142 -6.83 -22.56 -25.44
CA VAL A 142 -6.18 -22.39 -26.75
C VAL A 142 -5.72 -23.75 -27.30
N THR A 143 -5.13 -24.59 -26.47
CA THR A 143 -4.67 -25.93 -26.89
C THR A 143 -5.86 -26.82 -27.32
N LYS A 144 -6.97 -26.77 -26.61
CA LYS A 144 -8.18 -27.53 -26.93
C LYS A 144 -8.84 -27.04 -28.22
N GLU A 145 -9.04 -25.71 -28.36
CA GLU A 145 -9.65 -25.13 -29.54
C GLU A 145 -8.79 -25.37 -30.82
N ILE A 146 -7.48 -25.26 -30.69
CA ILE A 146 -6.58 -25.57 -31.80
C ILE A 146 -6.69 -27.05 -32.19
N ALA A 147 -6.71 -27.96 -31.23
CA ALA A 147 -6.87 -29.39 -31.50
C ALA A 147 -8.20 -29.71 -32.20
N ASP A 148 -9.31 -29.10 -31.74
CA ASP A 148 -10.64 -29.27 -32.35
C ASP A 148 -10.71 -28.70 -33.77
N LEU A 149 -10.05 -27.53 -34.02
CA LEU A 149 -9.93 -26.94 -35.34
C LEU A 149 -9.12 -27.83 -36.30
N TYR A 150 -8.01 -28.39 -35.85
CA TYR A 150 -7.21 -29.32 -36.66
C TYR A 150 -8.02 -30.57 -37.02
N ALA A 151 -8.79 -31.14 -36.09
CA ALA A 151 -9.66 -32.27 -36.37
C ALA A 151 -10.72 -31.94 -37.42
N LEU A 152 -11.34 -30.76 -37.34
CA LEU A 152 -12.32 -30.28 -38.33
C LEU A 152 -11.70 -30.10 -39.72
N ILE A 153 -10.51 -29.51 -39.80
CA ILE A 153 -9.77 -29.35 -41.05
C ILE A 153 -9.43 -30.70 -41.70
N GLN A 154 -9.04 -31.69 -40.89
CA GLN A 154 -8.79 -33.06 -41.40
C GLN A 154 -10.05 -33.69 -41.99
N VAL A 155 -11.18 -33.62 -41.28
CA VAL A 155 -12.46 -34.14 -41.76
C VAL A 155 -12.92 -33.46 -43.05
N GLN A 156 -12.72 -32.13 -43.17
CA GLN A 156 -13.03 -31.39 -44.36
C GLN A 156 -12.10 -31.79 -45.55
N SER A 157 -10.81 -31.96 -45.32
CA SER A 157 -9.89 -32.35 -46.33
C SER A 157 -10.17 -33.76 -46.87
N GLU A 158 -10.54 -34.72 -46.00
CA GLU A 158 -10.97 -36.05 -46.39
C GLU A 158 -12.26 -36.05 -47.21
N THR A 159 -13.24 -35.19 -46.84
CA THR A 159 -14.50 -35.04 -47.59
C THR A 159 -14.28 -34.45 -48.95
N ILE A 160 -13.42 -33.45 -49.09
CA ILE A 160 -13.04 -32.86 -50.39
C ILE A 160 -12.33 -33.91 -51.26
N ALA A 161 -11.37 -34.64 -50.74
CA ALA A 161 -10.70 -35.69 -51.48
C ALA A 161 -11.66 -36.80 -51.94
N ARG A 162 -12.68 -37.11 -51.15
CA ARG A 162 -13.73 -38.11 -51.52
C ARG A 162 -14.63 -37.59 -52.63
N ILE A 163 -15.04 -36.33 -52.58
CA ILE A 163 -15.84 -35.67 -53.64
C ILE A 163 -15.04 -35.60 -54.97
N GLU A 164 -13.76 -35.20 -54.88
CA GLU A 164 -12.85 -35.13 -56.04
C GLU A 164 -12.72 -36.48 -56.73
N LYS A 165 -12.62 -37.54 -55.95
CA LYS A 165 -12.54 -38.92 -56.43
C LYS A 165 -13.82 -39.43 -57.06
N LEU A 166 -14.99 -38.88 -56.69
CA LEU A 166 -16.28 -39.16 -57.27
C LEU A 166 -16.53 -38.40 -58.58
N LEU A 167 -15.98 -37.18 -58.73
CA LEU A 167 -16.10 -36.35 -59.90
C LEU A 167 -15.16 -36.76 -61.02
N THR A 168 -14.08 -37.46 -60.72
CA THR A 168 -13.09 -37.95 -61.71
C THR A 168 -13.38 -39.34 -62.19
N LYS A 169 -14.50 -39.93 -61.83
CA LYS A 169 -14.96 -41.26 -62.28
C LYS A 169 -16.15 -41.14 -63.18
#